data_4595632646988f3875006454b19219ff
#
_entry.id   4595632646988f3875006454b19219ff
#
_cell.length_a   1.000
_cell.length_b   1.000
_cell.length_c   1.000
_cell.angle_alpha   90.00
_cell.angle_beta   90.00
_cell.angle_gamma   90.00
#
_symmetry.space_group_name_H-M   'P 1'
#
loop_
_entity.id
_entity.type
_entity.pdbx_description
1 polymer ?
#
loop_
_entity_poly.entity_id
_entity_poly.type
_entity_poly.pdbx_seq_one_letter_code
_entity_poly.pdbx_strand_id
1 'polypeptide(L)'
;MKQSRSSRPTPSRNRRPRPERRADAAREPLVELTPDSLLGRLPGEPLRPVYMITGPEPLLVLEAADAVRARAREEGCAEREVFDADGRDFDWDPLQATFHAPSLFSAKRLIEVRLPTARPGKAGAEVIADFCAQPPADIVLLITGRDWSKKHGGKW
;
A
#
# COMPACT_ATOMS: atom_id res chain seq x y z
N MET A 1 -79.17 -2.33 -7.36
CA MET A 1 -78.16 -2.03 -6.36
C MET A 1 -76.86 -2.80 -6.73
N LYS A 2 -75.87 -2.13 -7.36
CA LYS A 2 -74.59 -2.70 -7.66
C LYS A 2 -73.55 -1.86 -6.92
N GLN A 3 -72.91 -2.46 -5.92
CA GLN A 3 -71.83 -1.82 -5.15
C GLN A 3 -70.46 -1.90 -5.94
N SER A 4 -69.92 -0.74 -6.26
CA SER A 4 -68.61 -0.59 -6.84
C SER A 4 -67.55 -0.79 -5.79
N ARG A 5 -66.66 -1.78 -6.01
CA ARG A 5 -65.46 -2.01 -5.20
C ARG A 5 -64.38 -1.02 -5.58
N SER A 6 -64.08 -0.12 -4.67
CA SER A 6 -62.94 0.79 -4.72
C SER A 6 -61.61 0.01 -4.60
N SER A 7 -60.81 0.08 -5.63
CA SER A 7 -59.43 -0.46 -5.65
C SER A 7 -58.49 0.51 -4.94
N ARG A 8 -57.89 0.09 -3.82
CA ARG A 8 -56.84 0.86 -3.12
C ARG A 8 -55.51 0.72 -3.89
N PRO A 9 -54.76 1.80 -4.13
CA PRO A 9 -53.45 1.73 -4.72
C PRO A 9 -52.44 1.18 -3.68
N THR A 10 -51.62 0.23 -4.11
CA THR A 10 -50.49 -0.36 -3.37
C THR A 10 -49.39 0.68 -3.22
N PRO A 11 -48.76 0.84 -2.01
CA PRO A 11 -47.64 1.77 -1.86
C PRO A 11 -46.42 1.26 -2.60
N SER A 12 -45.86 2.12 -3.43
CA SER A 12 -44.61 1.98 -4.15
C SER A 12 -43.49 1.66 -3.17
N ARG A 13 -42.81 0.51 -3.35
CA ARG A 13 -41.59 0.15 -2.65
C ARG A 13 -40.52 1.19 -2.94
N ASN A 14 -40.23 2.00 -1.92
CA ASN A 14 -39.13 2.93 -1.88
C ASN A 14 -37.79 2.13 -2.06
N ARG A 15 -37.28 2.05 -3.29
CA ARG A 15 -35.97 1.51 -3.58
C ARG A 15 -34.96 2.50 -3.04
N ARG A 16 -34.34 2.17 -1.89
CA ARG A 16 -33.15 2.88 -1.41
C ARG A 16 -32.12 2.91 -2.55
N PRO A 17 -31.54 4.07 -2.86
CA PRO A 17 -30.48 4.14 -3.86
C PRO A 17 -29.33 3.23 -3.39
N ARG A 18 -28.91 2.35 -4.28
CA ARG A 18 -27.73 1.50 -4.10
C ARG A 18 -26.56 2.47 -3.89
N PRO A 19 -25.71 2.28 -2.84
CA PRO A 19 -24.54 3.13 -2.70
C PRO A 19 -23.74 3.04 -4.00
N GLU A 20 -23.60 4.17 -4.66
CA GLU A 20 -22.71 4.31 -5.82
C GLU A 20 -21.35 3.81 -5.37
N ARG A 21 -20.82 2.84 -6.11
CA ARG A 21 -19.43 2.39 -5.96
C ARG A 21 -18.59 3.65 -6.05
N ARG A 22 -18.01 4.04 -4.92
CA ARG A 22 -17.04 5.12 -4.89
C ARG A 22 -16.04 4.81 -6.00
N ALA A 23 -15.89 5.80 -6.87
CA ALA A 23 -15.02 5.77 -8.02
C ALA A 23 -13.74 5.03 -7.69
N ASP A 24 -13.35 4.09 -8.58
CA ASP A 24 -12.00 3.58 -8.66
C ASP A 24 -11.04 4.78 -8.55
N ALA A 25 -10.47 4.97 -7.37
CA ALA A 25 -9.26 5.77 -7.24
C ALA A 25 -8.30 5.07 -8.20
N ALA A 26 -7.93 5.75 -9.27
CA ALA A 26 -7.11 5.19 -10.34
C ALA A 26 -5.86 4.61 -9.68
N ARG A 27 -5.80 3.27 -9.61
CA ARG A 27 -4.61 2.58 -9.12
C ARG A 27 -3.50 2.99 -10.05
N GLU A 28 -2.53 3.73 -9.52
CA GLU A 28 -1.34 4.03 -10.31
C GLU A 28 -0.72 2.70 -10.78
N PRO A 29 -0.40 2.59 -12.06
CA PRO A 29 0.12 1.34 -12.59
C PRO A 29 1.44 1.00 -11.91
N LEU A 30 1.65 -0.30 -11.62
CA LEU A 30 2.95 -0.79 -11.18
C LEU A 30 3.99 -0.46 -12.25
N VAL A 31 5.03 0.26 -11.85
CA VAL A 31 6.15 0.62 -12.72
C VAL A 31 7.37 -0.17 -12.27
N GLU A 32 7.86 -1.05 -13.14
CA GLU A 32 9.10 -1.79 -12.91
C GLU A 32 10.29 -0.93 -13.39
N LEU A 33 11.26 -0.68 -12.52
CA LEU A 33 12.42 0.15 -12.81
C LEU A 33 13.71 -0.61 -12.51
N THR A 34 14.76 -0.33 -13.30
CA THR A 34 16.12 -0.69 -12.92
C THR A 34 16.64 0.27 -11.83
N PRO A 35 17.67 -0.10 -11.03
CA PRO A 35 18.26 0.79 -10.05
C PRO A 35 18.65 2.15 -10.64
N ASP A 36 19.33 2.17 -11.78
CA ASP A 36 19.75 3.40 -12.47
C ASP A 36 18.55 4.28 -12.87
N SER A 37 17.48 3.64 -13.37
CA SER A 37 16.25 4.36 -13.74
C SER A 37 15.55 4.95 -12.51
N LEU A 38 15.57 4.26 -11.38
CA LEU A 38 15.04 4.77 -10.11
C LEU A 38 15.84 5.99 -9.65
N LEU A 39 17.16 5.87 -9.60
CA LEU A 39 18.06 6.95 -9.19
C LEU A 39 17.92 8.20 -10.08
N GLY A 40 17.73 8.01 -11.38
CA GLY A 40 17.53 9.11 -12.31
C GLY A 40 16.17 9.82 -12.16
N ARG A 41 15.14 9.13 -11.69
CA ARG A 41 13.77 9.68 -11.57
C ARG A 41 13.51 10.33 -10.22
N LEU A 42 14.04 9.76 -9.12
CA LEU A 42 13.77 10.22 -7.76
C LEU A 42 13.93 11.73 -7.54
N PRO A 43 14.94 12.41 -8.11
CA PRO A 43 15.10 13.86 -7.90
C PRO A 43 14.03 14.71 -8.56
N GLY A 44 13.40 14.22 -9.63
CA GLY A 44 12.47 14.98 -10.46
C GLY A 44 10.99 14.64 -10.26
N GLU A 45 10.69 13.55 -9.56
CA GLU A 45 9.33 13.08 -9.37
C GLU A 45 8.95 13.12 -7.88
N PRO A 46 7.65 13.36 -7.54
CA PRO A 46 7.16 13.20 -6.18
C PRO A 46 7.27 11.73 -5.76
N LEU A 47 7.47 11.50 -4.46
CA LEU A 47 7.50 10.15 -3.93
C LEU A 47 6.19 9.42 -4.19
N ARG A 48 6.31 8.18 -4.64
CA ARG A 48 5.19 7.26 -4.71
C ARG A 48 4.88 6.69 -3.33
N PRO A 49 3.65 6.29 -3.08
CA PRO A 49 3.26 5.75 -1.78
C PRO A 49 3.96 4.43 -1.44
N VAL A 50 4.39 3.66 -2.44
CA VAL A 50 5.01 2.34 -2.23
C VAL A 50 6.22 2.17 -3.12
N TYR A 51 7.31 1.70 -2.53
CA TYR A 51 8.51 1.22 -3.22
C TYR A 51 8.79 -0.21 -2.77
N MET A 52 8.98 -1.10 -3.74
CA MET A 52 9.48 -2.45 -3.50
C MET A 52 10.83 -2.61 -4.20
N ILE A 53 11.88 -2.78 -3.42
CA ILE A 53 13.26 -2.89 -3.92
C ILE A 53 13.77 -4.28 -3.61
N THR A 54 14.01 -5.06 -4.64
CA THR A 54 14.45 -6.44 -4.52
C THR A 54 15.50 -6.77 -5.56
N GLY A 55 16.40 -7.68 -5.25
CA GLY A 55 17.40 -8.14 -6.20
C GLY A 55 18.43 -9.09 -5.57
N PRO A 56 19.19 -9.80 -6.41
CA PRO A 56 20.20 -10.74 -5.94
C PRO A 56 21.46 -10.04 -5.38
N GLU A 57 21.67 -8.77 -5.73
CA GLU A 57 22.85 -8.00 -5.33
C GLU A 57 22.52 -7.08 -4.15
N PRO A 58 22.95 -7.44 -2.92
CA PRO A 58 22.60 -6.69 -1.72
C PRO A 58 23.02 -5.21 -1.75
N LEU A 59 24.16 -4.91 -2.39
CA LEU A 59 24.66 -3.54 -2.47
C LEU A 59 23.73 -2.65 -3.31
N LEU A 60 23.28 -3.13 -4.46
CA LEU A 60 22.35 -2.37 -5.33
C LEU A 60 20.99 -2.17 -4.65
N VAL A 61 20.51 -3.17 -3.91
CA VAL A 61 19.28 -3.05 -3.12
C VAL A 61 19.45 -1.98 -2.03
N LEU A 62 20.61 -1.97 -1.36
CA LEU A 62 20.90 -0.99 -0.32
C LEU A 62 21.00 0.44 -0.90
N GLU A 63 21.74 0.63 -1.99
CA GLU A 63 21.90 1.94 -2.65
C GLU A 63 20.57 2.49 -3.13
N ALA A 64 19.74 1.67 -3.77
CA ALA A 64 18.41 2.08 -4.21
C ALA A 64 17.50 2.44 -3.03
N ALA A 65 17.55 1.66 -1.94
CA ALA A 65 16.80 1.95 -0.72
C ALA A 65 17.29 3.24 -0.03
N ASP A 66 18.59 3.48 -0.01
CA ASP A 66 19.17 4.72 0.55
C ASP A 66 18.76 5.95 -0.25
N ALA A 67 18.65 5.85 -1.56
CA ALA A 67 18.15 6.92 -2.40
C ALA A 67 16.68 7.26 -2.08
N VAL A 68 15.82 6.25 -1.90
CA VAL A 68 14.42 6.46 -1.48
C VAL A 68 14.35 7.09 -0.09
N ARG A 69 15.18 6.62 0.87
CA ARG A 69 15.26 7.19 2.22
C ARG A 69 15.70 8.66 2.21
N ALA A 70 16.70 8.99 1.38
CA ALA A 70 17.17 10.36 1.23
C ALA A 70 16.05 11.25 0.68
N ARG A 71 15.39 10.81 -0.38
CA ARG A 71 14.27 11.53 -0.99
C ARG A 71 13.09 11.70 -0.04
N ALA A 72 12.78 10.67 0.75
CA ALA A 72 11.72 10.75 1.77
C ALA A 72 12.01 11.82 2.82
N ARG A 73 13.25 11.94 3.28
CA ARG A 73 13.66 13.01 4.21
C ARG A 73 13.51 14.40 3.59
N GLU A 74 13.89 14.58 2.33
CA GLU A 74 13.73 15.83 1.60
C GLU A 74 12.26 16.25 1.45
N GLU A 75 11.34 15.28 1.32
CA GLU A 75 9.90 15.52 1.25
C GLU A 75 9.19 15.61 2.62
N GLY A 76 9.98 15.65 3.71
CA GLY A 76 9.45 15.88 5.05
C GLY A 76 9.02 14.62 5.82
N CYS A 77 9.44 13.42 5.39
CA CYS A 77 9.31 12.22 6.22
C CYS A 77 10.33 12.26 7.36
N ALA A 78 10.00 12.96 8.44
CA ALA A 78 10.88 13.10 9.59
C ALA A 78 10.94 11.84 10.46
N GLU A 79 9.88 11.04 10.47
CA GLU A 79 9.81 9.78 11.19
C GLU A 79 10.11 8.61 10.25
N ARG A 80 10.92 7.67 10.74
CA ARG A 80 11.20 6.41 10.08
C ARG A 80 11.04 5.27 11.06
N GLU A 81 10.18 4.34 10.72
CA GLU A 81 9.95 3.11 11.48
C GLU A 81 10.36 1.90 10.64
N VAL A 82 11.03 0.92 11.24
CA VAL A 82 11.60 -0.24 10.55
C VAL A 82 11.05 -1.52 11.15
N PHE A 83 10.53 -2.39 10.31
CA PHE A 83 10.03 -3.71 10.64
C PHE A 83 10.91 -4.76 9.94
N ASP A 84 11.64 -5.55 10.72
CA ASP A 84 12.42 -6.67 10.22
C ASP A 84 11.55 -7.93 10.21
N ALA A 85 10.88 -8.18 9.07
CA ALA A 85 10.01 -9.32 8.90
C ALA A 85 10.82 -10.56 8.48
N ASP A 86 11.69 -11.01 9.38
CA ASP A 86 12.50 -12.21 9.21
C ASP A 86 11.81 -13.40 9.86
N GLY A 87 11.62 -14.46 9.07
CA GLY A 87 11.00 -15.69 9.54
C GLY A 87 9.50 -15.80 9.28
N ARG A 88 8.97 -17.01 9.58
CA ARG A 88 7.57 -17.37 9.34
C ARG A 88 6.62 -16.84 10.40
N ASP A 89 7.16 -16.52 11.57
CA ASP A 89 6.39 -16.19 12.78
C ASP A 89 6.40 -14.66 13.04
N PHE A 90 6.73 -13.86 12.03
CA PHE A 90 6.66 -12.41 12.17
C PHE A 90 5.22 -11.98 12.41
N ASP A 91 5.02 -11.20 13.49
CA ASP A 91 3.73 -10.62 13.81
C ASP A 91 3.47 -9.38 12.93
N TRP A 92 2.45 -9.44 12.10
CA TRP A 92 2.06 -8.37 11.19
C TRP A 92 1.12 -7.34 11.81
N ASP A 93 0.53 -7.64 12.97
CA ASP A 93 -0.43 -6.75 13.63
C ASP A 93 0.17 -5.39 14.01
N PRO A 94 1.41 -5.29 14.54
CA PRO A 94 2.04 -4.00 14.82
C PRO A 94 2.23 -3.14 13.57
N LEU A 95 2.63 -3.74 12.45
CA LEU A 95 2.76 -3.01 11.18
C LEU A 95 1.40 -2.50 10.69
N GLN A 96 0.37 -3.34 10.74
CA GLN A 96 -0.98 -2.94 10.36
C GLN A 96 -1.49 -1.80 11.26
N ALA A 97 -1.26 -1.89 12.56
CA ALA A 97 -1.61 -0.83 13.50
C ALA A 97 -0.91 0.48 13.18
N THR A 98 0.39 0.43 12.80
CA THR A 98 1.18 1.61 12.42
C THR A 98 0.61 2.29 11.17
N PHE A 99 0.06 1.56 10.20
CA PHE A 99 -0.58 2.16 9.03
C PHE A 99 -1.82 2.99 9.36
N HIS A 100 -2.50 2.68 10.45
CA HIS A 100 -3.71 3.38 10.89
C HIS A 100 -3.47 4.40 12.00
N ALA A 101 -2.30 4.37 12.65
CA ALA A 101 -1.97 5.32 13.69
C ALA A 101 -1.59 6.68 13.08
N PRO A 102 -2.13 7.80 13.57
CA PRO A 102 -1.69 9.11 13.13
C PRO A 102 -0.27 9.39 13.61
N SER A 103 0.54 10.08 12.79
CA SER A 103 1.81 10.62 13.26
C SER A 103 1.57 11.72 14.28
N LEU A 104 2.36 11.71 15.37
CA LEU A 104 2.30 12.73 16.40
C LEU A 104 3.33 13.86 16.17
N PHE A 105 4.35 13.62 15.37
CA PHE A 105 5.52 14.48 15.26
C PHE A 105 5.84 14.95 13.84
N SER A 106 5.31 14.31 12.82
CA SER A 106 5.57 14.68 11.43
C SER A 106 4.34 14.60 10.54
N ALA A 107 4.33 15.43 9.48
CA ALA A 107 3.28 15.40 8.47
C ALA A 107 3.36 14.17 7.58
N LYS A 108 4.56 13.55 7.48
CA LYS A 108 4.82 12.35 6.66
C LYS A 108 5.77 11.41 7.38
N ARG A 109 5.60 10.11 7.16
CA ARG A 109 6.41 9.03 7.74
C ARG A 109 6.93 8.09 6.66
N LEU A 110 8.13 7.56 6.86
CA LEU A 110 8.67 6.45 6.10
C LEU A 110 8.54 5.17 6.93
N ILE A 111 7.77 4.23 6.46
CA ILE A 111 7.68 2.89 7.05
C ILE A 111 8.47 1.94 6.16
N GLU A 112 9.43 1.26 6.75
CA GLU A 112 10.31 0.32 6.05
C GLU A 112 10.04 -1.10 6.52
N VAL A 113 9.79 -2.01 5.58
CA VAL A 113 9.63 -3.44 5.84
C VAL A 113 10.78 -4.19 5.17
N ARG A 114 11.59 -4.86 5.96
CA ARG A 114 12.66 -5.72 5.47
C ARG A 114 12.17 -7.15 5.39
N LEU A 115 12.17 -7.69 4.19
CA LEU A 115 11.76 -9.06 3.87
C LEU A 115 12.96 -9.82 3.30
N PRO A 116 13.82 -10.43 4.11
CA PRO A 116 15.03 -11.10 3.61
C PRO A 116 14.77 -12.14 2.54
N THR A 117 13.64 -12.83 2.63
CA THR A 117 13.20 -13.85 1.66
C THR A 117 12.24 -13.32 0.60
N ALA A 118 11.86 -12.04 0.65
CA ALA A 118 10.80 -11.44 -0.17
C ALA A 118 9.47 -12.25 -0.16
N ARG A 119 9.20 -12.95 0.93
CA ARG A 119 8.01 -13.79 1.11
C ARG A 119 7.28 -13.42 2.39
N PRO A 120 6.29 -12.54 2.33
CA PRO A 120 5.56 -12.10 3.53
C PRO A 120 4.63 -13.18 4.12
N GLY A 121 4.42 -14.29 3.42
CA GLY A 121 3.37 -15.25 3.78
C GLY A 121 1.97 -14.70 3.50
N LYS A 122 0.94 -15.44 3.94
CA LYS A 122 -0.46 -15.04 3.67
C LYS A 122 -0.82 -13.76 4.44
N ALA A 123 -0.55 -13.72 5.73
CA ALA A 123 -0.88 -12.57 6.57
C ALA A 123 -0.18 -11.29 6.10
N GLY A 124 1.13 -11.36 5.83
CA GLY A 124 1.87 -10.22 5.33
C GLY A 124 1.43 -9.76 3.95
N ALA A 125 1.06 -10.70 3.07
CA ALA A 125 0.52 -10.35 1.75
C ALA A 125 -0.81 -9.59 1.86
N GLU A 126 -1.69 -10.00 2.78
CA GLU A 126 -2.96 -9.31 3.05
C GLU A 126 -2.70 -7.89 3.59
N VAL A 127 -1.83 -7.73 4.58
CA VAL A 127 -1.49 -6.42 5.18
C VAL A 127 -0.89 -5.46 4.13
N ILE A 128 0.04 -5.94 3.30
CA ILE A 128 0.66 -5.13 2.25
C ILE A 128 -0.37 -4.80 1.15
N ALA A 129 -1.20 -5.76 0.75
CA ALA A 129 -2.23 -5.53 -0.27
C ALA A 129 -3.27 -4.50 0.19
N ASP A 130 -3.70 -4.55 1.45
CA ASP A 130 -4.63 -3.58 2.03
C ASP A 130 -4.02 -2.17 2.02
N PHE A 131 -2.74 -2.03 2.39
CA PHE A 131 -2.02 -0.76 2.27
C PHE A 131 -2.00 -0.27 0.82
N CYS A 132 -1.63 -1.12 -0.14
CA CYS A 132 -1.55 -0.76 -1.56
C CYS A 132 -2.93 -0.41 -2.16
N ALA A 133 -4.01 -0.95 -1.60
CA ALA A 133 -5.36 -0.64 -2.06
C ALA A 133 -5.80 0.79 -1.72
N GLN A 134 -5.38 1.28 -0.55
CA GLN A 134 -5.71 2.62 -0.05
C GLN A 134 -4.53 3.20 0.75
N PRO A 135 -3.42 3.57 0.09
CA PRO A 135 -2.26 4.08 0.79
C PRO A 135 -2.59 5.41 1.49
N PRO A 136 -2.29 5.54 2.80
CA PRO A 136 -2.42 6.80 3.51
C PRO A 136 -1.52 7.86 2.88
N ALA A 137 -2.01 9.10 2.78
CA ALA A 137 -1.28 10.19 2.12
C ALA A 137 -0.03 10.65 2.89
N ASP A 138 0.04 10.31 4.17
CA ASP A 138 1.12 10.66 5.09
C ASP A 138 2.18 9.56 5.23
N ILE A 139 2.04 8.43 4.53
CA ILE A 139 2.95 7.29 4.64
C ILE A 139 3.57 6.94 3.29
N VAL A 140 4.89 6.77 3.30
CA VAL A 140 5.65 6.12 2.24
C VAL A 140 6.07 4.75 2.75
N LEU A 141 5.68 3.69 2.06
CA LEU A 141 6.06 2.31 2.39
C LEU A 141 7.25 1.88 1.52
N LEU A 142 8.36 1.53 2.16
CA LEU A 142 9.54 0.99 1.50
C LEU A 142 9.71 -0.49 1.90
N ILE A 143 9.59 -1.38 0.93
CA ILE A 143 9.82 -2.82 1.13
C ILE A 143 11.14 -3.20 0.49
N THR A 144 12.01 -3.87 1.25
CA THR A 144 13.30 -4.37 0.73
C THR A 144 13.39 -5.88 0.90
N GLY A 145 13.97 -6.56 -0.11
CA GLY A 145 14.13 -8.01 -0.08
C GLY A 145 15.25 -8.49 -1.01
N ARG A 146 15.73 -9.75 -0.81
CA ARG A 146 16.83 -10.29 -1.61
C ARG A 146 16.36 -10.99 -2.88
N ASP A 147 15.44 -11.92 -2.76
CA ASP A 147 15.05 -12.85 -3.84
C ASP A 147 13.58 -12.74 -4.18
N TRP A 148 13.20 -11.69 -4.89
CA TRP A 148 11.87 -11.65 -5.46
C TRP A 148 11.91 -12.17 -6.91
N SER A 149 11.02 -13.10 -7.24
CA SER A 149 10.77 -13.49 -8.62
C SER A 149 9.29 -13.41 -8.95
N LYS A 150 8.97 -13.10 -10.20
CA LYS A 150 7.56 -13.09 -10.69
C LYS A 150 6.82 -14.40 -10.41
N LYS A 151 7.54 -15.53 -10.29
CA LYS A 151 6.97 -16.82 -9.90
C LYS A 151 6.46 -16.84 -8.45
N HIS A 152 7.03 -16.01 -7.58
CA HIS A 152 6.64 -15.86 -6.18
C HIS A 152 5.65 -14.72 -5.97
N GLY A 153 5.65 -13.71 -6.85
CA GLY A 153 4.80 -12.52 -6.75
C GLY A 153 3.39 -12.67 -7.29
N GLY A 154 3.05 -13.79 -7.91
CA GLY A 154 1.75 -13.98 -8.54
C GLY A 154 0.55 -14.20 -7.60
N LYS A 155 0.73 -14.01 -6.28
CA LYS A 155 -0.32 -14.19 -5.28
C LYS A 155 -0.46 -13.04 -4.29
N TRP A 156 0.28 -11.94 -4.47
CA TRP A 156 0.15 -10.75 -3.63
C TRP A 156 0.56 -9.49 -4.38
#